data_a074465b0f81531c5de90c5c558c3a25
#
_entry.id   a074465b0f81531c5de90c5c558c3a25
#
_cell.length_a   1.000
_cell.length_b   1.000
_cell.length_c   1.000
_cell.angle_alpha   90.00
_cell.angle_beta   90.00
_cell.angle_gamma   90.00
#
_symmetry.space_group_name_H-M   'P 1'
#
loop_
_entity.id
_entity.type
_entity.pdbx_description
1 polymer ?
#
loop_
_entity_poly.entity_id
_entity_poly.type
_entity_poly.pdbx_seq_one_letter_code
_entity_poly.pdbx_strand_id
1 'polypeptide(L)'
;MASEPVARAVAEEVVRWGSMKPTGVSLRYMMEFGSNPTQRNLLLSAQFLQKELPIRIARRALELDSLPFGLSNKPAILKVRRCVLRLSPCLRLCLSELI
;
A
#
# COMPACT_ATOMS: atom_id res chain seq x y z
N MET A 1 25.62 6.86 -3.91
CA MET A 1 24.58 6.70 -4.93
C MET A 1 23.50 7.74 -4.74
N ALA A 2 23.08 8.38 -5.83
CA ALA A 2 22.06 9.44 -5.78
C ALA A 2 20.70 8.93 -5.28
N SER A 3 20.48 7.61 -5.29
CA SER A 3 19.22 7.00 -4.87
C SER A 3 19.09 6.77 -3.36
N GLU A 4 20.17 6.91 -2.59
CA GLU A 4 20.13 6.61 -1.16
C GLU A 4 19.19 7.52 -0.37
N PRO A 5 19.20 8.86 -0.53
CA PRO A 5 18.27 9.72 0.21
C PRO A 5 16.81 9.42 -0.12
N VAL A 6 16.52 9.14 -1.39
CA VAL A 6 15.16 8.80 -1.84
C VAL A 6 14.76 7.43 -1.28
N ALA A 7 15.66 6.45 -1.33
CA ALA A 7 15.39 5.11 -0.79
C ALA A 7 15.15 5.16 0.71
N ARG A 8 15.91 5.98 1.43
CA ARG A 8 15.74 6.14 2.88
C ARG A 8 14.40 6.79 3.20
N ALA A 9 14.02 7.83 2.48
CA ALA A 9 12.75 8.51 2.66
C ALA A 9 11.57 7.57 2.39
N VAL A 10 11.66 6.75 1.34
CA VAL A 10 10.64 5.75 1.02
C VAL A 10 10.55 4.69 2.12
N ALA A 11 11.70 4.21 2.62
CA ALA A 11 11.74 3.22 3.69
C ALA A 11 11.11 3.74 4.96
N GLU A 12 11.40 4.98 5.35
CA GLU A 12 10.80 5.62 6.53
C GLU A 12 9.29 5.78 6.35
N GLU A 13 8.85 6.17 5.18
CA GLU A 13 7.43 6.31 4.88
C GLU A 13 6.71 4.97 4.92
N VAL A 14 7.33 3.91 4.40
CA VAL A 14 6.77 2.55 4.45
C VAL A 14 6.62 2.08 5.89
N VAL A 15 7.63 2.31 6.74
CA VAL A 15 7.54 1.95 8.17
C VAL A 15 6.40 2.71 8.85
N ARG A 16 6.28 3.99 8.58
CA ARG A 16 5.22 4.82 9.16
C ARG A 16 3.83 4.32 8.76
N TRP A 17 3.61 4.08 7.47
CA TRP A 17 2.33 3.59 6.98
C TRP A 17 2.05 2.14 7.42
N GLY A 18 3.10 1.30 7.40
CA GLY A 18 2.97 -0.10 7.78
C GLY A 18 2.70 -0.32 9.26
N SER A 19 2.98 0.66 10.12
CA SER A 19 2.66 0.58 11.55
C SER A 19 1.19 0.91 11.85
N MET A 20 0.47 1.47 10.89
CA MET A 20 -0.94 1.77 11.05
C MET A 20 -1.78 0.52 10.88
N LYS A 21 -2.93 0.51 11.55
CA LYS A 21 -3.85 -0.62 11.48
C LYS A 21 -4.79 -0.46 10.27
N PRO A 22 -4.87 -1.46 9.37
CA PRO A 22 -5.84 -1.41 8.28
C PRO A 22 -7.26 -1.57 8.79
N THR A 23 -8.20 -0.95 8.10
CA THR A 23 -9.62 -1.06 8.43
C THR A 23 -10.15 -2.42 7.98
N GLY A 24 -10.86 -3.11 8.85
CA GLY A 24 -11.52 -4.36 8.49
C GLY A 24 -12.71 -4.10 7.58
N VAL A 25 -12.74 -4.75 6.42
CA VAL A 25 -13.82 -4.60 5.45
C VAL A 25 -14.29 -6.00 5.03
N SER A 26 -15.60 -6.25 5.14
CA SER A 26 -16.16 -7.53 4.71
C SER A 26 -16.38 -7.52 3.18
N LEU A 27 -16.26 -8.69 2.57
CA LEU A 27 -16.54 -8.86 1.14
C LEU A 27 -17.98 -8.46 0.82
N ARG A 28 -18.92 -8.82 1.68
CA ARG A 28 -20.32 -8.46 1.51
C ARG A 28 -20.53 -6.95 1.43
N TYR A 29 -19.90 -6.22 2.34
CA TYR A 29 -19.96 -4.75 2.35
C TYR A 29 -19.39 -4.16 1.05
N MET A 30 -18.27 -4.69 0.60
CA MET A 30 -17.65 -4.23 -0.64
C MET A 30 -18.55 -4.49 -1.84
N MET A 31 -19.20 -5.64 -1.90
CA MET A 31 -20.11 -5.99 -2.99
C MET A 31 -21.36 -5.11 -2.98
N GLU A 32 -21.94 -4.86 -1.82
CA GLU A 32 -23.09 -3.98 -1.69
C GLU A 32 -22.75 -2.55 -2.13
N PHE A 33 -21.59 -2.06 -1.72
CA PHE A 33 -21.13 -0.74 -2.09
C PHE A 33 -20.88 -0.62 -3.60
N GLY A 34 -20.28 -1.65 -4.21
CA GLY A 34 -19.98 -1.70 -5.63
C GLY A 34 -21.20 -1.94 -6.52
N SER A 35 -22.29 -2.48 -5.98
CA SER A 35 -23.50 -2.76 -6.76
C SER A 35 -24.28 -1.50 -7.15
N ASN A 36 -24.00 -0.37 -6.51
CA ASN A 36 -24.66 0.91 -6.80
C ASN A 36 -23.62 2.00 -7.09
N PRO A 37 -23.01 2.00 -8.29
CA PRO A 37 -21.90 2.90 -8.62
C PRO A 37 -22.41 4.31 -8.96
N THR A 38 -22.79 5.08 -7.96
CA THR A 38 -23.07 6.49 -8.14
C THR A 38 -21.77 7.29 -8.08
N GLN A 39 -21.80 8.52 -8.62
CA GLN A 39 -20.64 9.40 -8.58
C GLN A 39 -20.18 9.65 -7.13
N ARG A 40 -21.14 9.85 -6.24
CA ARG A 40 -20.85 10.04 -4.81
C ARG A 40 -20.15 8.80 -4.21
N ASN A 41 -20.66 7.61 -4.52
CA ASN A 41 -20.07 6.36 -4.02
C ASN A 41 -18.66 6.13 -4.56
N LEU A 42 -18.43 6.47 -5.83
CA LEU A 42 -17.10 6.36 -6.42
C LEU A 42 -16.11 7.31 -5.74
N LEU A 43 -16.53 8.53 -5.43
CA LEU A 43 -15.70 9.50 -4.72
C LEU A 43 -15.37 9.02 -3.30
N LEU A 44 -16.35 8.50 -2.59
CA LEU A 44 -16.16 7.95 -1.25
C LEU A 44 -15.20 6.75 -1.28
N SER A 45 -15.33 5.88 -2.30
CA SER A 45 -14.39 4.77 -2.50
C SER A 45 -12.97 5.27 -2.72
N ALA A 46 -12.80 6.28 -3.56
CA ALA A 46 -11.47 6.83 -3.86
C ALA A 46 -10.83 7.42 -2.60
N GLN A 47 -11.59 8.14 -1.80
CA GLN A 47 -11.10 8.71 -0.54
C GLN A 47 -10.70 7.62 0.45
N PHE A 48 -11.50 6.56 0.55
CA PHE A 48 -11.18 5.41 1.40
C PHE A 48 -9.90 4.73 0.95
N LEU A 49 -9.76 4.47 -0.36
CA LEU A 49 -8.59 3.80 -0.92
C LEU A 49 -7.33 4.66 -0.79
N GLN A 50 -7.44 5.97 -0.91
CA GLN A 50 -6.31 6.88 -0.74
C GLN A 50 -5.62 6.71 0.61
N LYS A 51 -6.41 6.46 1.64
CA LYS A 51 -5.90 6.25 2.99
C LYS A 51 -5.50 4.78 3.22
N GLU A 52 -6.30 3.85 2.72
CA GLU A 52 -6.20 2.43 3.07
C GLU A 52 -5.13 1.69 2.26
N LEU A 53 -5.01 1.96 0.97
CA LEU A 53 -4.05 1.23 0.13
C LEU A 53 -2.60 1.43 0.54
N PRO A 54 -2.13 2.65 0.86
CA PRO A 54 -0.75 2.81 1.32
C PRO A 54 -0.47 2.00 2.58
N ILE A 55 -1.42 1.93 3.51
CA ILE A 55 -1.27 1.15 4.75
C ILE A 55 -1.10 -0.33 4.42
N ARG A 56 -1.97 -0.88 3.58
CA ARG A 56 -1.96 -2.30 3.24
C ARG A 56 -0.71 -2.69 2.47
N ILE A 57 -0.31 -1.87 1.52
CA ILE A 57 0.89 -2.12 0.71
C ILE A 57 2.15 -2.05 1.59
N ALA A 58 2.24 -1.04 2.45
CA ALA A 58 3.37 -0.88 3.36
C ALA A 58 3.49 -2.05 4.34
N ARG A 59 2.37 -2.53 4.87
CA ARG A 59 2.38 -3.69 5.76
C ARG A 59 2.89 -4.94 5.06
N ARG A 60 2.50 -5.15 3.80
CA ARG A 60 3.00 -6.28 3.02
C ARG A 60 4.51 -6.18 2.77
N ALA A 61 5.00 -4.97 2.49
CA ALA A 61 6.44 -4.76 2.32
C ALA A 61 7.22 -5.12 3.60
N LEU A 62 6.73 -4.69 4.76
CA LEU A 62 7.37 -5.01 6.04
C LEU A 62 7.30 -6.50 6.34
N GLU A 63 6.20 -7.17 6.04
CA GLU A 63 6.06 -8.62 6.21
C GLU A 63 7.06 -9.39 5.34
N LEU A 64 7.31 -8.93 4.11
CA LEU A 64 8.31 -9.54 3.24
C LEU A 64 9.72 -9.41 3.80
N ASP A 65 10.01 -8.33 4.54
CA ASP A 65 11.30 -8.15 5.20
C ASP A 65 11.50 -9.07 6.40
N SER A 66 10.43 -9.50 7.03
CA SER A 66 10.47 -10.28 8.26
C SER A 66 10.18 -11.77 8.06
N LEU A 67 10.28 -12.27 6.83
CA LEU A 67 10.08 -13.68 6.55
C LEU A 67 11.14 -14.55 7.21
N PRO A 68 10.77 -15.73 7.76
CA PRO A 68 11.70 -16.60 8.46
C PRO A 68 12.60 -17.39 7.51
N PHE A 69 13.61 -18.05 8.07
CA PHE A 69 14.51 -19.00 7.38
C PHE A 69 15.26 -18.41 6.19
N GLY A 70 15.57 -17.11 6.23
CA GLY A 70 16.31 -16.45 5.16
C GLY A 70 15.52 -16.20 3.89
N LEU A 71 14.20 -16.41 3.91
CA LEU A 71 13.35 -16.20 2.75
C LEU A 71 13.35 -14.75 2.29
N SER A 72 13.47 -13.80 3.22
CA SER A 72 13.51 -12.37 2.90
C SER A 72 14.69 -12.00 2.01
N ASN A 73 15.74 -12.81 1.96
CA ASN A 73 16.94 -12.57 1.15
C ASN A 73 16.90 -13.30 -0.19
N LYS A 74 15.86 -14.09 -0.48
CA LYS A 74 15.76 -14.78 -1.75
C LYS A 74 15.53 -13.80 -2.90
N PRO A 75 16.16 -14.01 -4.08
CA PRO A 75 16.04 -13.06 -5.20
C PRO A 75 14.60 -12.77 -5.62
N ALA A 76 13.74 -13.79 -5.64
CA ALA A 76 12.34 -13.63 -6.00
C ALA A 76 11.60 -12.74 -5.00
N ILE A 77 11.84 -12.93 -3.72
CA ILE A 77 11.21 -12.13 -2.65
C ILE A 77 11.71 -10.69 -2.70
N LEU A 78 13.00 -10.48 -2.90
CA LEU A 78 13.58 -9.14 -3.04
C LEU A 78 12.99 -8.40 -4.24
N LYS A 79 12.74 -9.10 -5.33
CA LYS A 79 12.14 -8.52 -6.53
C LYS A 79 10.71 -8.07 -6.27
N VAL A 80 9.91 -8.90 -5.62
CA VAL A 80 8.52 -8.57 -5.26
C VAL A 80 8.49 -7.41 -4.27
N ARG A 81 9.35 -7.43 -3.26
CA ARG A 81 9.46 -6.36 -2.29
C ARG A 81 9.78 -5.02 -2.96
N ARG A 82 10.70 -5.02 -3.91
CA ARG A 82 11.07 -3.83 -4.67
C ARG A 82 9.88 -3.26 -5.44
N CYS A 83 9.08 -4.13 -6.08
CA CYS A 83 7.87 -3.73 -6.77
C CYS A 83 6.84 -3.11 -5.81
N VAL A 84 6.62 -3.74 -4.66
CA VAL A 84 5.69 -3.26 -3.64
C VAL A 84 6.12 -1.90 -3.11
N LEU A 85 7.41 -1.70 -2.85
CA LEU A 85 7.94 -0.43 -2.38
C LEU A 85 7.75 0.70 -3.39
N ARG A 86 7.82 0.40 -4.70
CA ARG A 86 7.57 1.40 -5.74
C ARG A 86 6.11 1.79 -5.84
N LEU A 87 5.19 0.87 -5.55
CA LEU A 87 3.76 1.13 -5.63
C LEU A 87 3.27 2.11 -4.56
N SER A 88 3.83 2.05 -3.37
CA SER A 88 3.35 2.85 -2.24
C SER A 88 3.35 4.36 -2.52
N PRO A 89 4.48 4.99 -2.91
CA PRO A 89 4.46 6.42 -3.21
C PRO A 89 3.68 6.77 -4.47
N CYS A 90 3.73 5.91 -5.49
CA CYS A 90 2.98 6.14 -6.73
C CYS A 90 1.48 6.18 -6.48
N LEU A 91 0.95 5.24 -5.70
CA LEU A 91 -0.47 5.18 -5.37
C LEU A 91 -0.92 6.42 -4.61
N ARG A 92 -0.11 6.88 -3.65
CA ARG A 92 -0.45 8.07 -2.89
C ARG A 92 -0.56 9.30 -3.78
N LEU A 93 0.41 9.48 -4.68
CA LEU A 93 0.40 10.60 -5.61
C LEU A 93 -0.77 10.53 -6.59
N CYS A 94 -1.00 9.37 -7.19
CA CYS A 94 -2.10 9.20 -8.13
C CYS A 94 -3.46 9.45 -7.48
N LEU A 95 -3.67 8.94 -6.28
CA LEU A 95 -4.93 9.12 -5.58
C LEU A 95 -5.14 10.55 -5.11
N SER A 96 -4.07 11.27 -4.77
CA SER A 96 -4.19 12.67 -4.36
C SER A 96 -4.60 13.58 -5.53
N GLU A 97 -4.21 13.21 -6.75
CA GLU A 97 -4.63 13.96 -7.95
C GLU A 97 -6.08 13.70 -8.34
N LEU A 98 -6.60 12.52 -8.00
CA LEU A 98 -7.99 12.15 -8.31
C LEU A 98 -9.01 12.79 -7.36
N ILE A 99 -8.57 13.24 -6.20
CA ILE A 99 -9.42 13.83 -5.17
C ILE A 99 -9.07 15.30 -4.99
#